data_be4d013cf604d143677d749b5d70514b
#
_entry.id   be4d013cf604d143677d749b5d70514b
#
_cell.length_a   1.000
_cell.length_b   1.000
_cell.length_c   1.000
_cell.angle_alpha   90.00
_cell.angle_beta   90.00
_cell.angle_gamma   90.00
#
_symmetry.space_group_name_H-M   'P 1'
#
loop_
_entity.id
_entity.type
_entity.pdbx_description
1 polymer ?
#
loop_
_entity_poly.entity_id
_entity_poly.type
_entity_poly.pdbx_seq_one_letter_code
_entity_poly.pdbx_strand_id
1 'polypeptide(L)'
;MEDVRFYDFEGTLKHIEHDIVSANWTLEYRGYGTFELHFPLTSSLVQVLLDNKYLVAVQGGKQAIVTGKQVTTEGVVYGRTPEWILTRFVVTEEFDTDTLYTDGTITAKDAGTVAAYMMGLAFAGVDNMTVDVSGEYGEVYVENKAVTAAYDLICDCMEKDGAGFRVEFAPEDASWLFTAYKGQTLDLIVSEGNRNAYETEYTEELQDYFGGGWYEQEITDMGDWDASKNVPALTNNAPENYAKAYRVSVAGTRFNITWAEGDYIVCRDKSGAWAQSDNTDSFLVHIAPLETGIYAWETPLSGTTEDAAAKELGEHKTSKRVKAKTRNISYGVDYGLGDMVLVQLEKEGVRLTDERRITGVNIWCENNDIGEQPIFEED
;
A
#
# COMPACT_ATOMS: atom_id res chain seq x y z
N MET A 1 17.48 -28.43 -7.35
CA MET A 1 16.55 -27.34 -7.75
C MET A 1 15.25 -27.97 -8.18
N GLU A 2 14.11 -27.40 -7.80
CA GLU A 2 12.83 -27.89 -8.30
C GLU A 2 12.60 -27.43 -9.74
N ASP A 3 11.93 -28.27 -10.53
CA ASP A 3 11.58 -27.96 -11.90
C ASP A 3 10.60 -26.80 -11.98
N VAL A 4 10.66 -26.05 -13.09
CA VAL A 4 9.66 -25.01 -13.37
C VAL A 4 8.61 -25.58 -14.33
N ARG A 5 7.35 -25.55 -13.92
CA ARG A 5 6.20 -25.97 -14.71
C ARG A 5 5.50 -24.78 -15.35
N PHE A 6 5.16 -24.89 -16.61
CA PHE A 6 4.46 -23.85 -17.35
C PHE A 6 3.07 -24.32 -17.73
N TYR A 7 2.05 -23.60 -17.28
CA TYR A 7 0.64 -23.85 -17.58
C TYR A 7 0.07 -22.71 -18.42
N ASP A 8 -0.91 -22.99 -19.29
CA ASP A 8 -1.74 -21.92 -19.82
C ASP A 8 -2.81 -21.50 -18.80
N PHE A 9 -3.60 -20.48 -19.13
CA PHE A 9 -4.66 -19.97 -18.24
C PHE A 9 -5.87 -20.91 -18.15
N GLU A 10 -5.97 -21.92 -19.01
CA GLU A 10 -6.93 -23.03 -18.93
C GLU A 10 -6.43 -24.18 -18.06
N GLY A 11 -5.31 -24.03 -17.36
CA GLY A 11 -4.73 -25.03 -16.46
C GLY A 11 -3.99 -26.17 -17.15
N THR A 12 -3.80 -26.11 -18.46
CA THR A 12 -3.11 -27.16 -19.20
C THR A 12 -1.61 -27.02 -19.06
N LEU A 13 -0.93 -28.08 -18.60
CA LEU A 13 0.52 -28.15 -18.55
C LEU A 13 1.11 -28.13 -19.97
N LYS A 14 1.91 -27.13 -20.29
CA LYS A 14 2.58 -26.96 -21.59
C LYS A 14 4.03 -27.43 -21.57
N HIS A 15 4.73 -27.28 -20.45
CA HIS A 15 6.13 -27.65 -20.37
C HIS A 15 6.57 -27.86 -18.91
N ILE A 16 7.60 -28.68 -18.73
CA ILE A 16 8.36 -28.79 -17.49
C ILE A 16 9.82 -28.52 -17.84
N GLU A 17 10.39 -27.47 -17.29
CA GLU A 17 11.80 -27.14 -17.49
C GLU A 17 12.64 -27.73 -16.34
N HIS A 18 13.57 -28.60 -16.72
CA HIS A 18 14.52 -29.27 -15.84
C HIS A 18 15.91 -28.66 -15.91
N ASP A 19 16.27 -28.13 -17.07
CA ASP A 19 17.60 -27.61 -17.36
C ASP A 19 17.69 -26.12 -17.03
N ILE A 20 17.71 -25.80 -15.73
CA ILE A 20 17.71 -24.44 -15.23
C ILE A 20 19.17 -23.95 -15.06
N VAL A 21 19.54 -22.87 -15.74
CA VAL A 21 20.81 -22.16 -15.57
C VAL A 21 20.78 -21.29 -14.34
N SER A 22 19.76 -20.44 -14.23
CA SER A 22 19.46 -19.67 -13.02
C SER A 22 17.98 -19.36 -12.90
N ALA A 23 17.52 -19.13 -11.68
CA ALA A 23 16.15 -18.70 -11.41
C ALA A 23 16.16 -17.70 -10.27
N ASN A 24 15.46 -16.59 -10.45
CA ASN A 24 15.31 -15.53 -9.46
C ASN A 24 13.83 -15.25 -9.22
N TRP A 25 13.47 -15.16 -7.96
CA TRP A 25 12.13 -14.80 -7.49
C TRP A 25 12.24 -13.66 -6.49
N THR A 26 11.39 -12.65 -6.64
CA THR A 26 11.06 -11.70 -5.59
C THR A 26 9.60 -11.90 -5.25
N LEU A 27 9.29 -12.12 -3.99
CA LEU A 27 7.93 -12.22 -3.49
C LEU A 27 7.67 -11.04 -2.56
N GLU A 28 6.46 -10.50 -2.56
CA GLU A 28 6.11 -9.31 -1.78
C GLU A 28 4.84 -9.53 -0.94
N TYR A 29 4.78 -8.91 0.22
CA TYR A 29 3.68 -9.02 1.17
C TYR A 29 2.44 -8.21 0.76
N ARG A 30 2.65 -7.01 0.21
CA ARG A 30 1.61 -6.07 -0.22
C ARG A 30 1.79 -5.62 -1.66
N GLY A 31 2.32 -6.48 -2.49
CA GLY A 31 2.63 -6.11 -3.85
C GLY A 31 2.74 -7.31 -4.76
N TYR A 32 3.25 -7.07 -5.94
CA TYR A 32 3.62 -8.14 -6.84
C TYR A 32 5.13 -8.16 -7.03
N GLY A 33 5.68 -9.34 -6.90
CA GLY A 33 7.10 -9.60 -7.11
C GLY A 33 7.47 -9.87 -8.55
N THR A 34 8.68 -10.36 -8.75
CA THR A 34 9.28 -10.64 -10.04
C THR A 34 9.74 -12.09 -10.13
N PHE A 35 9.82 -12.57 -11.36
CA PHE A 35 10.37 -13.87 -11.72
C PHE A 35 11.26 -13.72 -12.94
N GLU A 36 12.42 -14.39 -12.91
CA GLU A 36 13.32 -14.52 -14.05
C GLU A 36 13.93 -15.92 -14.05
N LEU A 37 13.90 -16.58 -15.21
CA LEU A 37 14.47 -17.91 -15.43
C LEU A 37 15.36 -17.89 -16.66
N HIS A 38 16.59 -18.39 -16.51
CA HIS A 38 17.54 -18.64 -17.59
C HIS A 38 17.63 -20.14 -17.86
N PHE A 39 17.62 -20.51 -19.12
CA PHE A 39 17.64 -21.91 -19.56
C PHE A 39 18.36 -22.08 -20.90
N PRO A 40 18.88 -23.30 -21.24
CA PRO A 40 19.60 -23.53 -22.48
C PRO A 40 18.68 -23.41 -23.71
N LEU A 41 19.21 -22.88 -24.81
CA LEU A 41 18.47 -22.81 -26.10
C LEU A 41 18.11 -24.18 -26.68
N THR A 42 18.71 -25.25 -26.19
CA THR A 42 18.36 -26.64 -26.57
C THR A 42 17.05 -27.10 -25.94
N SER A 43 16.51 -26.37 -24.96
CA SER A 43 15.24 -26.67 -24.33
C SER A 43 14.08 -26.43 -25.30
N SER A 44 13.10 -27.33 -25.27
CA SER A 44 11.84 -27.16 -26.01
C SER A 44 10.97 -26.02 -25.43
N LEU A 45 11.29 -25.49 -24.25
CA LEU A 45 10.63 -24.33 -23.68
C LEU A 45 10.65 -23.12 -24.62
N VAL A 46 11.73 -22.95 -25.42
CA VAL A 46 11.81 -21.86 -26.43
C VAL A 46 10.56 -21.89 -27.32
N GLN A 47 10.23 -23.07 -27.90
CA GLN A 47 9.09 -23.20 -28.79
C GLN A 47 7.75 -22.99 -28.05
N VAL A 48 7.63 -23.53 -26.84
CA VAL A 48 6.42 -23.37 -26.01
C VAL A 48 6.17 -21.88 -25.71
N LEU A 49 7.21 -21.12 -25.38
CA LEU A 49 7.13 -19.68 -25.17
C LEU A 49 6.73 -18.91 -26.44
N LEU A 50 7.17 -19.35 -27.62
CA LEU A 50 6.80 -18.73 -28.90
C LEU A 50 5.34 -19.00 -29.26
N ASP A 51 4.87 -20.22 -29.00
CA ASP A 51 3.53 -20.68 -29.38
C ASP A 51 2.42 -20.23 -28.42
N ASN A 52 2.78 -19.88 -27.16
CA ASN A 52 1.82 -19.50 -26.15
C ASN A 52 2.01 -18.05 -25.73
N LYS A 53 0.90 -17.31 -25.66
CA LYS A 53 0.90 -15.89 -25.32
C LYS A 53 0.83 -15.66 -23.81
N TYR A 54 0.07 -16.48 -23.11
CA TYR A 54 -0.16 -16.36 -21.68
C TYR A 54 0.19 -17.67 -20.99
N LEU A 55 1.15 -17.62 -20.09
CA LEU A 55 1.60 -18.76 -19.31
C LEU A 55 1.75 -18.37 -17.85
N VAL A 56 1.56 -19.32 -16.96
CA VAL A 56 1.90 -19.27 -15.55
C VAL A 56 3.06 -20.20 -15.29
N ALA A 57 4.17 -19.68 -14.80
CA ALA A 57 5.31 -20.45 -14.31
C ALA A 57 5.09 -20.80 -12.83
N VAL A 58 5.31 -22.07 -12.47
CA VAL A 58 5.15 -22.58 -11.09
C VAL A 58 6.41 -23.34 -10.68
N GLN A 59 6.98 -22.96 -9.53
CA GLN A 59 8.18 -23.60 -8.96
C GLN A 59 8.10 -23.64 -7.42
N GLY A 60 7.95 -24.81 -6.82
CA GLY A 60 7.98 -24.96 -5.36
C GLY A 60 6.95 -24.10 -4.63
N GLY A 61 5.73 -24.02 -5.14
CA GLY A 61 4.67 -23.18 -4.60
C GLY A 61 4.74 -21.69 -4.99
N LYS A 62 5.84 -21.21 -5.59
CA LYS A 62 5.96 -19.87 -6.16
C LYS A 62 5.34 -19.86 -7.55
N GLN A 63 4.68 -18.76 -7.90
CA GLN A 63 3.99 -18.61 -9.17
C GLN A 63 4.29 -17.27 -9.82
N ALA A 64 4.32 -17.23 -11.15
CA ALA A 64 4.44 -15.99 -11.91
C ALA A 64 3.70 -16.06 -13.24
N ILE A 65 3.03 -14.99 -13.61
CA ILE A 65 2.51 -14.78 -14.95
C ILE A 65 3.67 -14.35 -15.84
N VAL A 66 3.93 -15.08 -16.90
CA VAL A 66 4.97 -14.76 -17.88
C VAL A 66 4.58 -13.46 -18.61
N THR A 67 5.39 -12.44 -18.48
CA THR A 67 5.16 -11.14 -19.12
C THR A 67 6.14 -10.85 -20.26
N GLY A 68 7.23 -11.60 -20.35
CA GLY A 68 8.19 -11.43 -21.43
C GLY A 68 9.16 -12.59 -21.59
N LYS A 69 9.84 -12.57 -22.71
CA LYS A 69 10.81 -13.58 -23.11
C LYS A 69 11.90 -12.99 -23.97
N GLN A 70 13.11 -13.51 -23.85
CA GLN A 70 14.24 -13.12 -24.65
C GLN A 70 15.02 -14.36 -25.08
N VAL A 71 15.52 -14.35 -26.30
CA VAL A 71 16.36 -15.42 -26.85
C VAL A 71 17.64 -14.77 -27.38
N THR A 72 18.77 -15.11 -26.76
CA THR A 72 20.12 -14.62 -27.14
C THR A 72 21.09 -15.78 -27.23
N THR A 73 22.09 -15.87 -26.37
CA THR A 73 22.97 -17.03 -26.18
C THR A 73 22.31 -18.09 -25.30
N GLU A 74 21.27 -17.72 -24.58
CA GLU A 74 20.41 -18.53 -23.76
C GLU A 74 18.98 -18.06 -23.89
N GLY A 75 18.01 -18.86 -23.43
CA GLY A 75 16.63 -18.48 -23.28
C GLY A 75 16.43 -17.80 -21.93
N VAL A 76 15.72 -16.67 -21.94
CA VAL A 76 15.31 -15.99 -20.71
C VAL A 76 13.79 -15.80 -20.76
N VAL A 77 13.13 -16.16 -19.68
CA VAL A 77 11.73 -15.85 -19.44
C VAL A 77 11.59 -15.08 -18.15
N TYR A 78 10.79 -14.03 -18.18
CA TYR A 78 10.53 -13.22 -17.00
C TYR A 78 9.05 -12.92 -16.83
N GLY A 79 8.67 -12.65 -15.59
CA GLY A 79 7.27 -12.48 -15.23
C GLY A 79 7.08 -11.67 -13.95
N ARG A 80 5.82 -11.65 -13.54
CA ARG A 80 5.35 -11.02 -12.31
C ARG A 80 4.55 -12.04 -11.51
N THR A 81 4.63 -11.98 -10.19
CA THR A 81 3.76 -12.82 -9.37
C THR A 81 2.29 -12.51 -9.64
N PRO A 82 1.36 -13.45 -9.37
CA PRO A 82 -0.03 -13.34 -9.82
C PRO A 82 -0.79 -12.10 -9.34
N GLU A 83 -0.37 -11.48 -8.23
CA GLU A 83 -0.92 -10.22 -7.73
C GLU A 83 -0.90 -9.10 -8.79
N TRP A 84 0.04 -9.18 -9.73
CA TRP A 84 0.11 -8.26 -10.87
C TRP A 84 -1.18 -8.21 -11.70
N ILE A 85 -2.00 -9.28 -11.69
CA ILE A 85 -3.26 -9.30 -12.43
C ILE A 85 -4.20 -8.18 -11.98
N LEU A 86 -4.14 -7.78 -10.70
CA LEU A 86 -4.95 -6.71 -10.13
C LEU A 86 -4.68 -5.36 -10.80
N THR A 87 -3.50 -5.15 -11.39
CA THR A 87 -3.18 -3.92 -12.15
C THR A 87 -3.91 -3.85 -13.50
N ARG A 88 -4.54 -4.94 -13.94
CA ARG A 88 -5.25 -5.06 -15.23
C ARG A 88 -6.74 -4.85 -15.13
N PHE A 89 -7.24 -4.76 -13.91
CA PHE A 89 -8.64 -4.50 -13.61
C PHE A 89 -8.79 -3.15 -12.95
N VAL A 90 -9.92 -2.51 -13.20
CA VAL A 90 -10.24 -1.18 -12.65
C VAL A 90 -11.56 -1.22 -11.91
N VAL A 91 -11.65 -0.44 -10.86
CA VAL A 91 -12.89 -0.13 -10.17
C VAL A 91 -13.39 1.21 -10.67
N THR A 92 -14.57 1.22 -11.26
CA THR A 92 -15.19 2.41 -11.87
C THR A 92 -16.27 3.03 -10.98
N GLU A 93 -16.73 2.30 -9.96
CA GLU A 93 -17.74 2.75 -9.04
C GLU A 93 -17.15 3.69 -7.99
N GLU A 94 -17.80 4.82 -7.77
CA GLU A 94 -17.46 5.75 -6.70
C GLU A 94 -18.04 5.24 -5.38
N PHE A 95 -17.23 5.17 -4.34
CA PHE A 95 -17.64 4.73 -3.01
C PHE A 95 -16.78 5.30 -1.91
N ASP A 96 -17.27 5.25 -0.68
CA ASP A 96 -16.48 5.30 0.55
C ASP A 96 -17.00 4.25 1.53
N THR A 97 -16.10 3.76 2.40
CA THR A 97 -16.38 2.68 3.36
C THR A 97 -17.54 3.02 4.32
N ASP A 98 -17.66 4.28 4.75
CA ASP A 98 -18.70 4.69 5.71
C ASP A 98 -20.08 4.66 5.06
N THR A 99 -20.20 5.13 3.82
CA THR A 99 -21.45 5.05 3.04
C THR A 99 -21.84 3.61 2.78
N LEU A 100 -20.92 2.76 2.31
CA LEU A 100 -21.14 1.34 2.05
C LEU A 100 -21.65 0.58 3.29
N TYR A 101 -21.08 0.90 4.46
CA TYR A 101 -21.53 0.29 5.72
C TYR A 101 -22.90 0.81 6.15
N THR A 102 -23.15 2.11 5.99
CA THR A 102 -24.42 2.75 6.44
C THR A 102 -25.60 2.29 5.59
N ASP A 103 -25.42 2.09 4.29
CA ASP A 103 -26.48 1.61 3.39
C ASP A 103 -26.63 0.09 3.37
N GLY A 104 -25.75 -0.64 4.06
CA GLY A 104 -25.80 -2.09 4.20
C GLY A 104 -25.19 -2.86 3.02
N THR A 105 -24.45 -2.21 2.14
CA THR A 105 -23.73 -2.86 1.03
C THR A 105 -22.62 -3.76 1.56
N ILE A 106 -21.89 -3.32 2.59
CA ILE A 106 -20.94 -4.15 3.34
C ILE A 106 -21.43 -4.37 4.77
N THR A 107 -21.03 -5.49 5.37
CA THR A 107 -21.49 -5.89 6.71
C THR A 107 -20.55 -5.44 7.83
N ALA A 108 -19.32 -5.07 7.49
CA ALA A 108 -18.31 -4.55 8.41
C ALA A 108 -17.36 -3.62 7.66
N LYS A 109 -16.64 -2.76 8.39
CA LYS A 109 -15.63 -1.84 7.83
C LYS A 109 -14.20 -2.39 7.94
N ASP A 110 -14.06 -3.67 8.24
CA ASP A 110 -12.74 -4.30 8.32
C ASP A 110 -12.10 -4.45 6.93
N ALA A 111 -10.77 -4.47 6.89
CA ALA A 111 -10.01 -4.51 5.65
C ALA A 111 -10.34 -5.72 4.77
N GLY A 112 -10.65 -6.88 5.36
CA GLY A 112 -11.04 -8.08 4.61
C GLY A 112 -12.37 -7.89 3.89
N THR A 113 -13.41 -7.40 4.59
CA THR A 113 -14.73 -7.12 4.00
C THR A 113 -14.64 -6.06 2.89
N VAL A 114 -13.89 -4.97 3.11
CA VAL A 114 -13.68 -3.91 2.12
C VAL A 114 -12.93 -4.43 0.89
N ALA A 115 -11.88 -5.23 1.09
CA ALA A 115 -11.13 -5.85 -0.01
C ALA A 115 -12.01 -6.80 -0.83
N ALA A 116 -12.83 -7.64 -0.18
CA ALA A 116 -13.76 -8.53 -0.87
C ALA A 116 -14.77 -7.76 -1.74
N TYR A 117 -15.28 -6.63 -1.24
CA TYR A 117 -16.14 -5.75 -2.01
C TYR A 117 -15.44 -5.18 -3.26
N MET A 118 -14.23 -4.62 -3.09
CA MET A 118 -13.44 -4.09 -4.22
C MET A 118 -13.09 -5.16 -5.24
N MET A 119 -12.75 -6.38 -4.79
CA MET A 119 -12.52 -7.52 -5.67
C MET A 119 -13.79 -7.89 -6.44
N GLY A 120 -14.96 -7.88 -5.79
CA GLY A 120 -16.26 -8.11 -6.45
C GLY A 120 -16.56 -7.10 -7.55
N LEU A 121 -16.22 -5.82 -7.34
CA LEU A 121 -16.37 -4.78 -8.37
C LEU A 121 -15.37 -4.98 -9.52
N ALA A 122 -14.10 -5.18 -9.21
CA ALA A 122 -13.04 -5.31 -10.20
C ALA A 122 -13.21 -6.53 -11.10
N PHE A 123 -13.63 -7.65 -10.54
CA PHE A 123 -13.77 -8.93 -11.24
C PHE A 123 -15.24 -9.29 -11.55
N ALA A 124 -16.12 -8.29 -11.61
CA ALA A 124 -17.51 -8.51 -11.99
C ALA A 124 -17.60 -9.20 -13.37
N GLY A 125 -18.21 -10.40 -13.41
CA GLY A 125 -18.31 -11.22 -14.63
C GLY A 125 -17.07 -12.07 -14.96
N VAL A 126 -16.12 -12.20 -14.04
CA VAL A 126 -15.00 -13.14 -14.13
C VAL A 126 -15.27 -14.31 -13.19
N ASP A 127 -15.78 -15.41 -13.74
CA ASP A 127 -16.31 -16.54 -12.95
C ASP A 127 -15.24 -17.38 -12.24
N ASN A 128 -13.97 -17.26 -12.63
CA ASN A 128 -12.87 -18.06 -12.12
C ASN A 128 -11.96 -17.32 -11.11
N MET A 129 -12.40 -16.17 -10.57
CA MET A 129 -11.74 -15.47 -9.48
C MET A 129 -12.54 -15.68 -8.19
N THR A 130 -11.91 -16.26 -7.18
CA THR A 130 -12.47 -16.44 -5.83
C THR A 130 -11.72 -15.60 -4.81
N VAL A 131 -12.37 -15.29 -3.69
CA VAL A 131 -11.85 -14.39 -2.66
C VAL A 131 -11.95 -15.07 -1.30
N ASP A 132 -10.83 -15.17 -0.59
CA ASP A 132 -10.76 -15.62 0.79
C ASP A 132 -10.21 -14.49 1.69
N VAL A 133 -11.08 -14.00 2.57
CA VAL A 133 -10.78 -12.96 3.56
C VAL A 133 -11.18 -13.43 4.97
N SER A 134 -10.99 -14.70 5.25
CA SER A 134 -11.41 -15.34 6.49
C SER A 134 -10.61 -14.94 7.74
N GLY A 135 -9.59 -14.06 7.63
CA GLY A 135 -8.79 -13.57 8.74
C GLY A 135 -9.49 -12.54 9.64
N GLU A 136 -8.80 -12.13 10.70
CA GLU A 136 -9.22 -11.02 11.56
C GLU A 136 -8.54 -9.73 11.12
N TYR A 137 -9.33 -8.72 10.73
CA TYR A 137 -8.86 -7.45 10.22
C TYR A 137 -9.41 -6.28 11.04
N GLY A 138 -8.66 -5.19 11.09
CA GLY A 138 -9.08 -3.94 11.71
C GLY A 138 -9.97 -3.11 10.78
N GLU A 139 -10.64 -2.13 11.36
CA GLU A 139 -11.44 -1.17 10.61
C GLU A 139 -10.54 -0.25 9.76
N VAL A 140 -10.95 -0.03 8.51
CA VAL A 140 -10.25 0.84 7.56
C VAL A 140 -11.23 1.80 6.90
N TYR A 141 -10.73 2.95 6.49
CA TYR A 141 -11.44 3.87 5.62
C TYR A 141 -10.76 3.89 4.25
N VAL A 142 -11.51 3.51 3.22
CA VAL A 142 -11.08 3.53 1.81
C VAL A 142 -12.13 4.28 1.00
N GLU A 143 -11.71 5.13 0.11
CA GLU A 143 -12.59 5.81 -0.83
C GLU A 143 -12.11 5.66 -2.27
N ASN A 144 -13.03 5.60 -3.20
CA ASN A 144 -12.76 5.66 -4.64
C ASN A 144 -13.58 6.79 -5.25
N LYS A 145 -12.91 7.84 -5.74
CA LYS A 145 -13.53 9.02 -6.36
C LYS A 145 -13.37 9.06 -7.88
N ALA A 146 -12.70 8.07 -8.45
CA ALA A 146 -12.40 8.03 -9.87
C ALA A 146 -12.20 6.59 -10.35
N VAL A 147 -11.94 6.40 -11.63
CA VAL A 147 -11.51 5.09 -12.16
C VAL A 147 -10.11 4.79 -11.63
N THR A 148 -10.00 3.78 -10.79
CA THR A 148 -8.74 3.43 -10.10
C THR A 148 -8.41 1.95 -10.36
N ALA A 149 -7.12 1.61 -10.50
CA ALA A 149 -6.71 0.22 -10.60
C ALA A 149 -7.08 -0.52 -9.30
N ALA A 150 -7.59 -1.74 -9.44
CA ALA A 150 -7.92 -2.58 -8.28
C ALA A 150 -6.70 -2.81 -7.39
N TYR A 151 -5.52 -2.93 -7.98
CA TYR A 151 -4.25 -3.05 -7.30
C TYR A 151 -4.03 -1.91 -6.29
N ASP A 152 -4.17 -0.66 -6.72
CA ASP A 152 -3.89 0.50 -5.87
C ASP A 152 -4.87 0.58 -4.68
N LEU A 153 -6.16 0.30 -4.92
CA LEU A 153 -7.18 0.29 -3.86
C LEU A 153 -6.94 -0.86 -2.85
N ILE A 154 -6.55 -2.04 -3.33
CA ILE A 154 -6.26 -3.19 -2.46
C ILE A 154 -5.00 -2.91 -1.65
N CYS A 155 -3.94 -2.35 -2.25
CA CYS A 155 -2.73 -1.97 -1.53
C CYS A 155 -3.03 -0.96 -0.41
N ASP A 156 -3.75 0.12 -0.71
CA ASP A 156 -4.15 1.14 0.28
C ASP A 156 -4.98 0.52 1.44
N CYS A 157 -5.94 -0.34 1.09
CA CYS A 157 -6.78 -1.03 2.08
C CYS A 157 -5.94 -1.93 3.01
N MET A 158 -5.08 -2.77 2.44
CA MET A 158 -4.27 -3.72 3.21
C MET A 158 -3.19 -3.02 4.03
N GLU A 159 -2.60 -1.95 3.52
CA GLU A 159 -1.60 -1.16 4.23
C GLU A 159 -2.16 -0.55 5.52
N LYS A 160 -3.36 0.02 5.47
CA LYS A 160 -4.03 0.63 6.63
C LYS A 160 -4.27 -0.35 7.78
N ASP A 161 -4.45 -1.62 7.50
CA ASP A 161 -4.62 -2.68 8.51
C ASP A 161 -3.32 -3.42 8.85
N GLY A 162 -2.22 -3.15 8.14
CA GLY A 162 -0.98 -3.91 8.27
C GLY A 162 -1.08 -5.33 7.71
N ALA A 163 -2.12 -5.65 6.92
CA ALA A 163 -2.32 -6.91 6.25
C ALA A 163 -1.58 -6.99 4.92
N GLY A 164 -1.41 -8.18 4.39
CA GLY A 164 -0.94 -8.47 3.05
C GLY A 164 -1.98 -9.22 2.23
N PHE A 165 -1.66 -9.46 0.99
CA PHE A 165 -2.49 -10.26 0.10
C PHE A 165 -1.65 -11.08 -0.87
N ARG A 166 -2.25 -12.13 -1.41
CA ARG A 166 -1.69 -12.93 -2.47
C ARG A 166 -2.77 -13.34 -3.45
N VAL A 167 -2.36 -13.63 -4.68
CA VAL A 167 -3.19 -14.25 -5.71
C VAL A 167 -2.52 -15.55 -6.12
N GLU A 168 -3.27 -16.64 -6.15
CA GLU A 168 -2.76 -17.96 -6.52
C GLU A 168 -3.57 -18.50 -7.71
N PHE A 169 -2.88 -19.15 -8.63
CA PHE A 169 -3.49 -19.87 -9.73
C PHE A 169 -3.58 -21.36 -9.40
N ALA A 170 -4.76 -21.94 -9.51
CA ALA A 170 -5.01 -23.36 -9.34
C ALA A 170 -5.18 -24.00 -10.74
N PRO A 171 -4.13 -24.66 -11.29
CA PRO A 171 -4.19 -25.22 -12.64
C PRO A 171 -5.27 -26.29 -12.82
N GLU A 172 -5.56 -27.06 -11.77
CA GLU A 172 -6.56 -28.14 -11.80
C GLU A 172 -7.98 -27.66 -12.08
N ASP A 173 -8.32 -26.44 -11.67
CA ASP A 173 -9.64 -25.83 -11.86
C ASP A 173 -9.60 -24.63 -12.80
N ALA A 174 -8.42 -24.27 -13.31
CA ALA A 174 -8.19 -23.05 -14.09
C ALA A 174 -8.71 -21.79 -13.36
N SER A 175 -8.59 -21.77 -12.05
CA SER A 175 -9.15 -20.72 -11.19
C SER A 175 -8.05 -19.90 -10.50
N TRP A 176 -8.43 -18.73 -10.06
CA TRP A 176 -7.59 -17.79 -9.30
C TRP A 176 -8.19 -17.60 -7.92
N LEU A 177 -7.34 -17.54 -6.90
CA LEU A 177 -7.73 -17.28 -5.52
C LEU A 177 -7.01 -16.03 -5.01
N PHE A 178 -7.77 -15.00 -4.68
CA PHE A 178 -7.28 -13.90 -3.87
C PHE A 178 -7.41 -14.25 -2.39
N THR A 179 -6.33 -14.09 -1.63
CA THR A 179 -6.33 -14.30 -0.18
C THR A 179 -5.73 -13.08 0.51
N ALA A 180 -6.47 -12.46 1.43
CA ALA A 180 -5.91 -11.51 2.39
C ALA A 180 -5.39 -12.27 3.61
N TYR A 181 -4.27 -11.82 4.19
CA TYR A 181 -3.70 -12.48 5.37
C TYR A 181 -2.84 -11.52 6.20
N LYS A 182 -2.61 -11.87 7.45
CA LYS A 182 -1.63 -11.22 8.32
C LYS A 182 -0.52 -12.19 8.68
N GLY A 183 0.71 -11.68 8.77
CA GLY A 183 1.81 -12.42 9.34
C GLY A 183 1.67 -12.57 10.86
N GLN A 184 2.51 -13.39 11.44
CA GLN A 184 2.55 -13.69 12.87
C GLN A 184 3.78 -13.04 13.50
N THR A 185 3.73 -12.77 14.80
CA THR A 185 4.94 -12.45 15.56
C THR A 185 5.64 -13.75 15.91
N LEU A 186 6.86 -13.92 15.40
CA LEU A 186 7.66 -15.11 15.59
C LEU A 186 8.68 -14.93 16.72
N ASP A 187 8.92 -15.98 17.47
CA ASP A 187 10.07 -16.06 18.40
C ASP A 187 11.35 -16.41 17.61
N LEU A 188 11.61 -15.60 16.58
CA LEU A 188 12.77 -15.75 15.69
C LEU A 188 13.65 -14.50 15.79
N ILE A 189 14.91 -14.72 16.19
CA ILE A 189 15.93 -13.68 16.20
C ILE A 189 16.88 -13.90 15.04
N VAL A 190 16.82 -13.01 14.05
CA VAL A 190 17.73 -12.97 12.90
C VAL A 190 19.00 -12.26 13.32
N SER A 191 20.11 -12.97 13.47
CA SER A 191 21.37 -12.41 13.94
C SER A 191 22.59 -13.24 13.55
N GLU A 192 23.76 -12.58 13.48
CA GLU A 192 25.03 -13.27 13.29
C GLU A 192 25.38 -14.14 14.51
N GLY A 193 24.99 -13.71 15.71
CA GLY A 193 25.15 -14.48 16.95
C GLY A 193 24.43 -15.82 16.96
N ASN A 194 23.24 -15.87 16.39
CA ASN A 194 22.45 -17.10 16.22
C ASN A 194 22.89 -17.91 14.98
N ARG A 195 23.85 -17.42 14.22
CA ARG A 195 24.36 -18.06 13.00
C ARG A 195 23.30 -18.26 11.92
N ASN A 196 22.22 -17.49 11.96
CA ASN A 196 21.16 -17.51 10.96
C ASN A 196 21.12 -16.26 10.08
N ALA A 197 22.06 -15.31 10.31
CA ALA A 197 22.29 -14.16 9.47
C ALA A 197 23.79 -13.95 9.22
N TYR A 198 24.11 -13.21 8.18
CA TYR A 198 25.43 -12.70 7.84
C TYR A 198 25.28 -11.42 7.01
N GLU A 199 26.36 -10.63 6.91
CA GLU A 199 26.31 -9.34 6.20
C GLU A 199 25.16 -8.44 6.69
N THR A 200 24.99 -8.35 8.01
CA THR A 200 23.99 -7.48 8.60
C THR A 200 24.38 -6.01 8.48
N GLU A 201 23.43 -5.17 8.08
CA GLU A 201 23.59 -3.72 7.92
C GLU A 201 22.42 -3.00 8.59
N TYR A 202 22.72 -1.93 9.29
CA TYR A 202 21.73 -0.98 9.78
C TYR A 202 22.09 0.39 9.23
N THR A 203 21.13 1.05 8.63
CA THR A 203 21.25 2.41 8.12
C THR A 203 20.13 3.24 8.71
N GLU A 204 20.48 4.40 9.24
CA GLU A 204 19.52 5.41 9.68
C GLU A 204 19.84 6.69 8.92
N GLU A 205 18.88 7.18 8.17
CA GLU A 205 19.00 8.40 7.38
C GLU A 205 17.99 9.42 7.89
N LEU A 206 18.52 10.55 8.33
CA LEU A 206 17.70 11.72 8.61
C LEU A 206 17.39 12.37 7.27
N GLN A 207 16.23 12.06 6.71
CA GLN A 207 15.75 12.75 5.53
C GLN A 207 14.92 13.93 5.99
N ASP A 208 15.40 15.15 5.69
CA ASP A 208 14.66 16.39 5.91
C ASP A 208 13.87 16.37 7.24
N TYR A 209 14.60 16.37 8.34
CA TYR A 209 14.01 16.28 9.68
C TYR A 209 13.17 17.50 9.99
N PHE A 210 11.87 17.35 10.13
CA PHE A 210 10.94 18.43 10.36
C PHE A 210 10.30 18.39 11.74
N GLY A 211 10.32 19.53 12.43
CA GLY A 211 9.57 19.73 13.66
C GLY A 211 8.08 19.82 13.45
N GLY A 212 7.66 20.25 12.28
CA GLY A 212 6.28 20.40 11.87
C GLY A 212 6.18 21.04 10.50
N GLY A 213 4.98 21.35 10.08
CA GLY A 213 4.74 21.93 8.77
C GLY A 213 3.57 22.92 8.74
N TRP A 214 3.63 23.81 7.75
CA TRP A 214 2.58 24.76 7.43
C TRP A 214 2.02 24.45 6.06
N TYR A 215 0.70 24.30 5.93
CA TYR A 215 0.03 24.17 4.67
C TYR A 215 -1.01 25.27 4.47
N GLU A 216 -1.36 25.53 3.23
CA GLU A 216 -2.32 26.55 2.85
C GLU A 216 -3.72 25.94 2.71
N GLN A 217 -4.62 26.28 3.65
CA GLN A 217 -6.00 25.85 3.63
C GLN A 217 -6.83 26.81 2.78
N GLU A 218 -7.41 26.30 1.71
CA GLU A 218 -8.39 27.06 0.91
C GLU A 218 -9.71 27.23 1.66
N ILE A 219 -10.38 28.36 1.38
CA ILE A 219 -11.71 28.65 1.91
C ILE A 219 -12.75 28.34 0.82
N THR A 220 -13.70 27.50 1.14
CA THR A 220 -14.85 27.19 0.26
C THR A 220 -15.86 28.32 0.31
N ASP A 221 -16.13 28.96 -0.82
CA ASP A 221 -17.20 29.95 -0.95
C ASP A 221 -18.55 29.22 -1.03
N MET A 222 -19.40 29.47 -0.04
CA MET A 222 -20.73 28.87 0.11
C MET A 222 -21.86 29.76 -0.45
N GLY A 223 -21.50 30.90 -1.05
CA GLY A 223 -22.45 31.85 -1.64
C GLY A 223 -22.95 32.93 -0.66
N ASP A 224 -24.18 33.40 -0.86
CA ASP A 224 -24.75 34.52 -0.12
C ASP A 224 -25.43 34.11 1.19
N TRP A 225 -25.32 34.98 2.20
CA TRP A 225 -25.98 34.82 3.50
C TRP A 225 -26.78 36.08 3.90
N ASP A 226 -28.04 35.93 4.25
CA ASP A 226 -28.90 36.98 4.83
C ASP A 226 -28.68 37.03 6.35
N ALA A 227 -27.90 37.99 6.83
CA ALA A 227 -27.60 38.12 8.27
C ALA A 227 -28.84 38.53 9.10
N SER A 228 -29.82 39.22 8.51
CA SER A 228 -31.04 39.64 9.19
C SER A 228 -31.95 38.46 9.55
N LYS A 229 -32.03 37.48 8.67
CA LYS A 229 -32.88 36.28 8.79
C LYS A 229 -32.12 35.01 9.15
N ASN A 230 -30.79 35.03 9.06
CA ASN A 230 -29.93 33.85 9.16
C ASN A 230 -30.29 32.78 8.11
N VAL A 231 -30.22 33.16 6.83
CA VAL A 231 -30.54 32.28 5.70
C VAL A 231 -29.38 32.28 4.69
N PRO A 232 -28.75 31.10 4.43
CA PRO A 232 -28.99 29.81 5.11
C PRO A 232 -28.74 29.89 6.61
N ALA A 233 -29.35 28.96 7.38
CA ALA A 233 -29.21 28.94 8.83
C ALA A 233 -27.79 28.55 9.25
N LEU A 234 -27.02 29.48 9.78
CA LEU A 234 -25.67 29.26 10.30
C LEU A 234 -25.71 29.09 11.81
N THR A 235 -24.92 28.15 12.32
CA THR A 235 -24.67 27.95 13.74
C THR A 235 -23.24 28.39 14.04
N ASN A 236 -23.00 29.14 15.12
CA ASN A 236 -21.65 29.49 15.55
C ASN A 236 -21.02 28.38 16.39
N ASN A 237 -19.69 28.26 16.36
CA ASN A 237 -18.93 27.24 17.07
C ASN A 237 -19.34 25.79 16.66
N ALA A 238 -19.57 25.57 15.39
CA ALA A 238 -19.85 24.26 14.82
C ALA A 238 -18.66 23.83 13.95
N PRO A 239 -17.96 22.72 14.26
CA PRO A 239 -16.73 22.31 13.54
C PRO A 239 -16.90 22.19 12.02
N GLU A 240 -18.09 21.85 11.55
CA GLU A 240 -18.46 21.80 10.13
C GLU A 240 -18.38 23.15 9.38
N ASN A 241 -18.22 24.24 10.10
CA ASN A 241 -18.03 25.57 9.50
C ASN A 241 -16.61 25.80 9.01
N TYR A 242 -15.65 25.00 9.51
CA TYR A 242 -14.23 25.19 9.23
C TYR A 242 -13.93 25.30 7.73
N ALA A 243 -13.08 26.26 7.35
CA ALA A 243 -12.70 26.59 6.00
C ALA A 243 -13.87 26.95 5.03
N LYS A 244 -14.93 27.55 5.57
CA LYS A 244 -16.07 28.03 4.78
C LYS A 244 -16.22 29.54 4.90
N ALA A 245 -16.79 30.15 3.87
CA ALA A 245 -17.16 31.55 3.83
C ALA A 245 -18.50 31.75 3.16
N TYR A 246 -19.20 32.84 3.56
CA TYR A 246 -20.36 33.35 2.87
C TYR A 246 -20.19 34.86 2.67
N ARG A 247 -20.79 35.40 1.61
CA ARG A 247 -20.92 36.83 1.41
C ARG A 247 -22.23 37.32 2.05
N VAL A 248 -22.16 38.40 2.82
CA VAL A 248 -23.34 39.00 3.42
C VAL A 248 -24.14 39.75 2.34
N SER A 249 -25.32 39.23 2.01
CA SER A 249 -26.22 39.82 1.02
C SER A 249 -27.26 40.78 1.63
N VAL A 250 -27.54 40.64 2.91
CA VAL A 250 -28.43 41.51 3.68
C VAL A 250 -27.85 41.77 5.07
N ALA A 251 -27.66 43.05 5.39
CA ALA A 251 -27.08 43.46 6.68
C ALA A 251 -27.94 43.02 7.86
N GLY A 252 -27.29 42.75 9.00
CA GLY A 252 -27.96 42.31 10.24
C GLY A 252 -27.02 42.12 11.39
N THR A 253 -27.52 41.76 12.57
CA THR A 253 -26.70 41.44 13.74
C THR A 253 -26.88 39.98 14.12
N ARG A 254 -25.78 39.19 14.05
CA ARG A 254 -25.72 37.77 14.41
C ARG A 254 -24.39 37.43 15.05
N PHE A 255 -24.39 36.45 15.93
CA PHE A 255 -23.18 35.99 16.64
C PHE A 255 -22.45 37.12 17.39
N ASN A 256 -23.20 38.11 17.88
CA ASN A 256 -22.71 39.35 18.52
C ASN A 256 -21.86 40.25 17.60
N ILE A 257 -21.98 40.09 16.30
CA ILE A 257 -21.33 40.89 15.27
C ILE A 257 -22.39 41.61 14.44
N THR A 258 -22.13 42.88 14.10
CA THR A 258 -22.98 43.64 13.15
C THR A 258 -22.35 43.51 11.78
N TRP A 259 -23.10 42.96 10.85
CA TRP A 259 -22.70 42.65 9.49
C TRP A 259 -23.24 43.72 8.55
N ALA A 260 -22.36 44.25 7.67
CA ALA A 260 -22.78 45.09 6.56
C ALA A 260 -22.97 44.28 5.27
N GLU A 261 -23.80 44.77 4.37
CA GLU A 261 -23.93 44.15 3.04
C GLU A 261 -22.55 44.21 2.30
N GLY A 262 -22.12 43.10 1.77
CA GLY A 262 -20.83 42.94 1.09
C GLY A 262 -19.70 42.41 1.99
N ASP A 263 -19.88 42.41 3.32
CA ASP A 263 -18.94 41.73 4.23
C ASP A 263 -18.81 40.23 3.91
N TYR A 264 -17.72 39.62 4.37
CA TYR A 264 -17.59 38.15 4.39
C TYR A 264 -17.64 37.63 5.82
N ILE A 265 -18.42 36.58 6.03
CA ILE A 265 -18.42 35.75 7.22
C ILE A 265 -17.56 34.53 6.93
N VAL A 266 -16.46 34.34 7.66
CA VAL A 266 -15.45 33.34 7.37
C VAL A 266 -15.13 32.55 8.64
N CYS A 267 -14.93 31.25 8.51
CA CYS A 267 -14.45 30.42 9.59
C CYS A 267 -13.06 29.85 9.28
N ARG A 268 -12.06 30.35 10.00
CA ARG A 268 -10.65 29.89 9.89
C ARG A 268 -10.21 29.07 11.12
N ASP A 269 -11.09 28.91 12.11
CA ASP A 269 -10.81 28.20 13.34
C ASP A 269 -11.54 26.84 13.38
N LYS A 270 -10.82 25.77 13.76
CA LYS A 270 -11.41 24.41 13.90
C LYS A 270 -12.53 24.32 14.95
N SER A 271 -12.64 25.30 15.85
CA SER A 271 -13.81 25.40 16.75
C SER A 271 -15.10 25.74 16.01
N GLY A 272 -15.01 26.15 14.75
CA GLY A 272 -16.16 26.51 13.92
C GLY A 272 -16.71 27.91 14.23
N ALA A 273 -15.92 28.78 14.85
CA ALA A 273 -16.31 30.15 15.14
C ALA A 273 -16.31 31.02 13.88
N TRP A 274 -17.40 31.71 13.65
CA TRP A 274 -17.54 32.68 12.56
C TRP A 274 -16.88 34.02 12.92
N ALA A 275 -16.14 34.60 11.97
CA ALA A 275 -15.54 35.90 12.09
C ALA A 275 -15.81 36.75 10.83
N GLN A 276 -15.79 38.08 11.01
CA GLN A 276 -15.84 39.02 9.90
C GLN A 276 -14.48 39.10 9.21
N SER A 277 -14.48 39.15 7.89
CA SER A 277 -13.28 39.25 7.06
C SER A 277 -13.55 40.15 5.87
N ASP A 278 -12.49 40.78 5.37
CA ASP A 278 -12.54 41.59 4.15
C ASP A 278 -12.36 40.75 2.88
N ASN A 279 -11.99 39.46 3.05
CA ASN A 279 -11.69 38.54 1.95
C ASN A 279 -11.96 37.09 2.33
N THR A 280 -11.90 36.23 1.33
CA THR A 280 -11.99 34.77 1.45
C THR A 280 -10.68 34.10 1.06
N ASP A 281 -9.55 34.80 1.26
CA ASP A 281 -8.25 34.23 0.95
C ASP A 281 -7.94 33.01 1.83
N SER A 282 -7.17 32.10 1.27
CA SER A 282 -6.59 30.96 1.99
C SER A 282 -5.82 31.40 3.25
N PHE A 283 -5.61 30.49 4.16
CA PHE A 283 -4.89 30.76 5.41
C PHE A 283 -3.95 29.62 5.76
N LEU A 284 -2.88 29.96 6.48
CA LEU A 284 -1.89 28.98 6.90
C LEU A 284 -2.37 28.20 8.13
N VAL A 285 -2.21 26.88 8.07
CA VAL A 285 -2.50 25.94 9.17
C VAL A 285 -1.22 25.20 9.52
N HIS A 286 -0.95 25.12 10.81
CA HIS A 286 0.20 24.38 11.33
C HIS A 286 -0.18 22.93 11.65
N ILE A 287 0.64 22.00 11.19
CA ILE A 287 0.62 20.59 11.61
C ILE A 287 1.75 20.37 12.61
N ALA A 288 1.39 19.77 13.74
CA ALA A 288 2.37 19.43 14.77
C ALA A 288 3.41 18.43 14.25
N PRO A 289 4.64 18.48 14.77
CA PRO A 289 5.70 17.57 14.37
C PRO A 289 5.34 16.12 14.66
N LEU A 290 5.74 15.21 13.79
CA LEU A 290 5.66 13.77 14.00
C LEU A 290 6.75 13.28 14.93
N GLU A 291 7.94 13.89 14.84
CA GLU A 291 9.08 13.62 15.70
C GLU A 291 9.48 14.87 16.48
N THR A 292 9.94 14.68 17.69
CA THR A 292 10.42 15.79 18.54
C THR A 292 11.93 15.68 18.74
N GLY A 293 12.63 16.78 18.56
CA GLY A 293 14.08 16.86 18.77
C GLY A 293 14.59 18.30 18.71
N ILE A 294 15.84 18.51 19.13
CA ILE A 294 16.48 19.84 19.15
C ILE A 294 16.76 20.41 17.76
N TYR A 295 16.70 19.59 16.74
CA TYR A 295 16.94 19.97 15.33
C TYR A 295 15.68 19.86 14.47
N ALA A 296 14.51 19.92 15.09
CA ALA A 296 13.25 19.92 14.37
C ALA A 296 13.03 21.25 13.67
N TRP A 297 12.80 21.22 12.36
CA TRP A 297 12.51 22.38 11.54
C TRP A 297 11.08 22.32 11.00
N GLU A 298 10.49 23.49 10.82
CA GLU A 298 9.22 23.62 10.12
C GLU A 298 9.44 23.76 8.63
N THR A 299 8.55 23.16 7.84
CA THR A 299 8.59 23.23 6.39
C THR A 299 7.26 23.67 5.80
N PRO A 300 7.26 24.36 4.65
CA PRO A 300 6.05 24.53 3.86
C PRO A 300 5.65 23.19 3.26
N LEU A 301 4.40 22.78 3.50
CA LEU A 301 3.79 21.57 2.96
C LEU A 301 2.91 21.95 1.76
N SER A 302 2.78 21.04 0.80
CA SER A 302 1.87 21.21 -0.32
C SER A 302 0.47 20.69 0.00
N GLY A 303 -0.53 21.19 -0.76
CA GLY A 303 -1.92 20.76 -0.62
C GLY A 303 -2.80 21.73 0.14
N THR A 304 -4.10 21.48 0.06
CA THR A 304 -5.17 22.33 0.60
C THR A 304 -5.98 21.63 1.68
N THR A 305 -5.55 20.43 2.08
CA THR A 305 -6.20 19.64 3.14
C THR A 305 -5.20 19.17 4.17
N GLU A 306 -5.68 19.01 5.40
CA GLU A 306 -4.86 18.50 6.51
C GLU A 306 -4.31 17.10 6.23
N ASP A 307 -5.11 16.22 5.64
CA ASP A 307 -4.69 14.84 5.34
C ASP A 307 -3.57 14.78 4.29
N ALA A 308 -3.67 15.60 3.24
CA ALA A 308 -2.62 15.68 2.22
C ALA A 308 -1.31 16.21 2.82
N ALA A 309 -1.39 17.26 3.65
CA ALA A 309 -0.24 17.83 4.32
C ALA A 309 0.35 16.88 5.37
N ALA A 310 -0.48 16.15 6.13
CA ALA A 310 -0.02 15.15 7.09
C ALA A 310 0.69 13.97 6.39
N LYS A 311 0.19 13.55 5.23
CA LYS A 311 0.83 12.52 4.42
C LYS A 311 2.22 12.97 3.95
N GLU A 312 2.32 14.18 3.39
CA GLU A 312 3.60 14.75 2.97
C GLU A 312 4.59 14.87 4.13
N LEU A 313 4.14 15.36 5.30
CA LEU A 313 4.97 15.42 6.49
C LEU A 313 5.47 14.02 6.91
N GLY A 314 4.63 13.00 6.76
CA GLY A 314 4.99 11.60 7.02
C GLY A 314 6.10 11.05 6.12
N GLU A 315 6.26 11.60 4.91
CA GLU A 315 7.30 11.22 3.95
C GLU A 315 8.69 11.80 4.30
N HIS A 316 8.73 12.80 5.19
CA HIS A 316 9.97 13.47 5.64
C HIS A 316 10.47 13.00 7.00
N LYS A 317 10.05 11.86 7.47
CA LYS A 317 10.54 11.28 8.73
C LYS A 317 11.91 10.60 8.57
N THR A 318 12.57 10.39 9.70
CA THR A 318 13.79 9.57 9.75
C THR A 318 13.49 8.17 9.22
N SER A 319 14.25 7.71 8.24
CA SER A 319 14.15 6.35 7.73
C SER A 319 15.16 5.43 8.41
N LYS A 320 14.71 4.24 8.78
CA LYS A 320 15.56 3.20 9.35
C LYS A 320 15.44 1.96 8.49
N ARG A 321 16.57 1.48 8.04
CA ARG A 321 16.66 0.31 7.17
C ARG A 321 17.55 -0.75 7.81
N VAL A 322 17.06 -1.97 7.83
CA VAL A 322 17.82 -3.14 8.25
C VAL A 322 17.96 -4.09 7.07
N LYS A 323 19.16 -4.57 6.83
CA LYS A 323 19.43 -5.63 5.86
C LYS A 323 20.16 -6.78 6.54
N ALA A 324 19.82 -8.00 6.17
CA ALA A 324 20.53 -9.19 6.59
C ALA A 324 20.39 -10.26 5.51
N LYS A 325 21.49 -10.88 5.12
CA LYS A 325 21.43 -12.14 4.38
C LYS A 325 21.23 -13.27 5.36
N THR A 326 20.30 -14.16 5.08
CA THR A 326 19.96 -15.27 5.97
C THR A 326 20.64 -16.58 5.56
N ARG A 327 20.80 -17.47 6.51
CA ARG A 327 21.22 -18.86 6.35
C ARG A 327 20.65 -19.69 7.47
N ASN A 328 20.48 -21.00 7.23
CA ASN A 328 19.93 -21.94 8.23
C ASN A 328 18.52 -21.59 8.71
N ILE A 329 17.81 -20.71 8.03
CA ILE A 329 16.38 -20.44 8.12
C ILE A 329 15.84 -20.30 6.72
N SER A 330 14.60 -20.73 6.49
CA SER A 330 14.04 -20.83 5.15
C SER A 330 12.65 -20.25 5.06
N TYR A 331 12.40 -19.53 3.99
CA TYR A 331 11.09 -19.01 3.63
C TYR A 331 10.06 -20.16 3.50
N GLY A 332 8.88 -19.95 4.06
CA GLY A 332 7.80 -20.93 4.05
C GLY A 332 7.96 -22.09 5.06
N VAL A 333 9.09 -22.13 5.81
CA VAL A 333 9.35 -23.10 6.88
C VAL A 333 9.53 -22.38 8.22
N ASP A 334 10.50 -21.47 8.29
CA ASP A 334 10.87 -20.78 9.53
C ASP A 334 10.24 -19.37 9.59
N TYR A 335 9.95 -18.77 8.45
CA TYR A 335 9.28 -17.47 8.34
C TYR A 335 8.45 -17.34 7.06
N GLY A 336 7.50 -16.42 7.06
CA GLY A 336 6.66 -16.07 5.94
C GLY A 336 6.62 -14.56 5.67
N LEU A 337 5.97 -14.18 4.59
CA LEU A 337 5.70 -12.76 4.31
C LEU A 337 4.70 -12.22 5.33
N GLY A 338 4.98 -11.04 5.84
CA GLY A 338 4.17 -10.36 6.86
C GLY A 338 4.58 -10.70 8.28
N ASP A 339 5.40 -11.73 8.51
CA ASP A 339 5.83 -12.11 9.85
C ASP A 339 6.70 -11.02 10.50
N MET A 340 6.51 -10.83 11.79
CA MET A 340 7.32 -9.96 12.64
C MET A 340 8.44 -10.78 13.29
N VAL A 341 9.68 -10.32 13.12
CA VAL A 341 10.87 -10.97 13.67
C VAL A 341 11.76 -9.95 14.37
N LEU A 342 12.56 -10.41 15.34
CA LEU A 342 13.60 -9.58 15.92
C LEU A 342 14.87 -9.66 15.05
N VAL A 343 15.33 -8.53 14.53
CA VAL A 343 16.62 -8.45 13.85
C VAL A 343 17.64 -7.87 14.81
N GLN A 344 18.71 -8.61 15.05
CA GLN A 344 19.78 -8.19 15.96
C GLN A 344 21.09 -8.05 15.21
N LEU A 345 21.63 -6.84 15.24
CA LEU A 345 22.96 -6.53 14.76
C LEU A 345 23.92 -6.39 15.94
N GLU A 346 25.04 -7.09 15.90
CA GLU A 346 26.08 -7.03 16.91
C GLU A 346 27.46 -6.92 16.23
N LYS A 347 28.06 -5.73 16.29
CA LYS A 347 29.38 -5.47 15.72
C LYS A 347 30.24 -4.62 16.69
N GLU A 348 31.41 -5.08 17.01
CA GLU A 348 32.43 -4.34 17.79
C GLU A 348 31.91 -3.71 19.09
N GLY A 349 30.97 -4.40 19.78
CA GLY A 349 30.36 -3.94 21.02
C GLY A 349 29.12 -3.06 20.85
N VAL A 350 28.74 -2.74 19.61
CA VAL A 350 27.44 -2.11 19.31
C VAL A 350 26.40 -3.22 19.15
N ARG A 351 25.31 -3.14 19.89
CA ARG A 351 24.18 -4.06 19.78
C ARG A 351 22.91 -3.26 19.50
N LEU A 352 22.33 -3.52 18.35
CA LEU A 352 21.02 -2.99 17.95
C LEU A 352 20.05 -4.17 17.85
N THR A 353 18.85 -4.01 18.37
CA THR A 353 17.77 -4.99 18.24
C THR A 353 16.53 -4.24 17.84
N ASP A 354 15.90 -4.69 16.76
CA ASP A 354 14.74 -4.04 16.21
C ASP A 354 13.73 -5.10 15.77
N GLU A 355 12.45 -4.82 15.99
CA GLU A 355 11.36 -5.70 15.53
C GLU A 355 10.94 -5.24 14.14
N ARG A 356 11.02 -6.16 13.18
CA ARG A 356 10.78 -5.86 11.76
C ARG A 356 9.82 -6.83 11.14
N ARG A 357 8.93 -6.30 10.31
CA ARG A 357 8.09 -7.10 9.44
C ARG A 357 8.88 -7.54 8.21
N ILE A 358 8.68 -8.78 7.79
CA ILE A 358 9.19 -9.29 6.53
C ILE A 358 8.20 -8.90 5.43
N THR A 359 8.57 -7.91 4.62
CA THR A 359 7.73 -7.38 3.54
C THR A 359 7.99 -8.03 2.20
N GLY A 360 9.12 -8.73 2.07
CA GLY A 360 9.45 -9.44 0.85
C GLY A 360 10.52 -10.50 1.08
N VAL A 361 10.78 -11.27 0.05
CA VAL A 361 11.90 -12.21 0.01
C VAL A 361 12.44 -12.33 -1.41
N ASN A 362 13.76 -12.23 -1.54
CA ASN A 362 14.48 -12.59 -2.76
C ASN A 362 14.97 -14.02 -2.64
N ILE A 363 14.65 -14.86 -3.62
CA ILE A 363 15.06 -16.27 -3.66
C ILE A 363 15.77 -16.49 -5.00
N TRP A 364 17.01 -16.94 -4.95
CA TRP A 364 17.77 -17.19 -6.16
C TRP A 364 18.37 -18.57 -6.19
N CYS A 365 18.59 -19.04 -7.38
CA CYS A 365 19.38 -20.22 -7.64
C CYS A 365 20.26 -19.99 -8.86
N GLU A 366 21.54 -20.17 -8.69
CA GLU A 366 22.54 -20.06 -9.75
C GLU A 366 23.62 -21.14 -9.53
N ASN A 367 23.93 -21.92 -10.57
CA ASN A 367 24.99 -22.95 -10.54
C ASN A 367 24.86 -23.94 -9.34
N ASN A 368 23.64 -24.30 -8.95
CA ASN A 368 23.29 -25.11 -7.76
C ASN A 368 23.53 -24.43 -6.40
N ASP A 369 23.90 -23.16 -6.37
CA ASP A 369 23.86 -22.35 -5.17
C ASP A 369 22.45 -21.76 -5.02
N ILE A 370 21.79 -22.07 -3.90
CA ILE A 370 20.46 -21.59 -3.59
C ILE A 370 20.59 -20.66 -2.39
N GLY A 371 20.10 -19.44 -2.55
CA GLY A 371 20.06 -18.48 -1.47
C GLY A 371 18.71 -17.81 -1.35
N GLU A 372 18.49 -17.23 -0.21
CA GLU A 372 17.32 -16.40 0.06
C GLU A 372 17.70 -15.23 0.94
N GLN A 373 17.00 -14.13 0.77
CA GLN A 373 17.20 -12.92 1.54
C GLN A 373 15.85 -12.28 1.84
N PRO A 374 15.42 -12.25 3.11
CA PRO A 374 14.25 -11.49 3.51
C PRO A 374 14.48 -9.99 3.27
N ILE A 375 13.41 -9.31 2.95
CA ILE A 375 13.32 -7.84 2.87
C ILE A 375 12.50 -7.41 4.06
N PHE A 376 13.06 -6.53 4.88
CA PHE A 376 12.40 -6.03 6.09
C PHE A 376 11.72 -4.70 5.80
N GLU A 377 10.62 -4.44 6.51
CA GLU A 377 9.90 -3.17 6.46
C GLU A 377 10.85 -2.01 6.82
N GLU A 378 10.80 -0.96 6.05
CA GLU A 378 11.50 0.30 6.32
C GLU A 378 10.54 1.22 7.09
N ASP A 379 11.06 1.98 8.09
CA ASP A 379 10.27 2.99 8.83
C ASP A 379 10.05 4.25 8.01
#